data_729a389cfe992762e0b8f150de6d33b1
#
_entry.id   729a389cfe992762e0b8f150de6d33b1
#
_cell.length_a   1.000
_cell.length_b   1.000
_cell.length_c   1.000
_cell.angle_alpha   90.00
_cell.angle_beta   90.00
_cell.angle_gamma   90.00
#
_symmetry.space_group_name_H-M   'P 1'
#
loop_
_entity.id
_entity.type
_entity.pdbx_description
1 polymer ?
#
loop_
_entity_poly.entity_id
_entity_poly.type
_entity_poly.pdbx_seq_one_letter_code
_entity_poly.pdbx_strand_id
1 'polypeptide(L)'
;MPVAVPIVAGTAIRGLAATVMMRSVLERHPNAFLITLAHFGVAMPLERSQEHIHADIQAGLEAQGRDPGSPVVLVGHSQGGLASLRYAVDNQDQVKHVISVGAPWRGSVSAQRISRLFSWTGRNLTPGLSDMAEGSTFLTALHSDVVSIADRITNIYSTHELFIQPYINAHMDVPGVENVLIATEGEYRRHLRAFPELAADDHILGRITHLGEMSSPEVRSRIWAKVDEVTERVRRGE
;
A
#
# COMPACT_ATOMS: atom_id res chain seq x y z
N MET A 1 -23.33 -1.60 8.33
CA MET A 1 -22.80 -2.67 7.46
C MET A 1 -21.30 -2.73 7.62
N PRO A 2 -20.63 -3.89 7.49
CA PRO A 2 -19.17 -3.93 7.47
C PRO A 2 -18.64 -3.12 6.27
N VAL A 3 -17.45 -2.52 6.40
CA VAL A 3 -16.81 -1.76 5.31
C VAL A 3 -16.43 -2.71 4.15
N ALA A 4 -16.37 -2.20 2.93
CA ALA A 4 -15.80 -2.93 1.81
C ALA A 4 -14.26 -2.79 1.83
N VAL A 5 -13.55 -3.82 1.35
CA VAL A 5 -12.09 -3.89 1.43
C VAL A 5 -11.49 -4.13 0.04
N PRO A 6 -11.32 -3.07 -0.77
CA PRO A 6 -10.56 -3.17 -2.00
C PRO A 6 -9.07 -3.43 -1.70
N ILE A 7 -8.51 -4.46 -2.36
CA ILE A 7 -7.09 -4.81 -2.24
C ILE A 7 -6.39 -4.42 -3.53
N VAL A 8 -5.50 -3.42 -3.46
CA VAL A 8 -4.79 -2.87 -4.61
C VAL A 8 -3.41 -3.53 -4.72
N ALA A 9 -3.25 -4.42 -5.68
CA ALA A 9 -1.99 -5.12 -5.93
C ALA A 9 -0.99 -4.26 -6.70
N GLY A 10 0.29 -4.35 -6.34
CA GLY A 10 1.38 -3.70 -7.08
C GLY A 10 1.67 -4.36 -8.43
N THR A 11 2.47 -3.68 -9.26
CA THR A 11 2.73 -4.04 -10.67
C THR A 11 3.67 -5.20 -10.91
N ALA A 12 4.50 -5.57 -9.96
CA ALA A 12 5.43 -6.69 -10.12
C ALA A 12 4.72 -8.04 -10.28
N ILE A 13 3.41 -8.09 -10.02
CA ILE A 13 2.63 -9.31 -9.94
C ILE A 13 1.52 -9.21 -11.00
N ARG A 14 1.73 -9.89 -12.13
CA ARG A 14 0.75 -9.91 -13.24
C ARG A 14 -0.29 -11.02 -13.06
N GLY A 15 -1.57 -10.70 -13.30
CA GLY A 15 -2.65 -11.65 -13.52
C GLY A 15 -2.77 -12.74 -12.45
N LEU A 16 -2.60 -14.00 -12.85
CA LEU A 16 -2.78 -15.17 -11.99
C LEU A 16 -1.88 -15.15 -10.74
N ALA A 17 -0.63 -14.66 -10.86
CA ALA A 17 0.30 -14.57 -9.74
C ALA A 17 -0.18 -13.56 -8.68
N ALA A 18 -0.73 -12.40 -9.09
CA ALA A 18 -1.36 -11.45 -8.18
C ALA A 18 -2.54 -12.09 -7.46
N THR A 19 -3.38 -12.78 -8.20
CA THR A 19 -4.54 -13.49 -7.64
C THR A 19 -4.12 -14.54 -6.63
N VAL A 20 -3.11 -15.37 -6.95
CA VAL A 20 -2.61 -16.43 -6.04
C VAL A 20 -2.03 -15.82 -4.76
N MET A 21 -1.20 -14.77 -4.88
CA MET A 21 -0.59 -14.11 -3.73
C MET A 21 -1.63 -13.41 -2.85
N MET A 22 -2.63 -12.77 -3.46
CA MET A 22 -3.70 -12.06 -2.74
C MET A 22 -4.86 -12.98 -2.32
N ARG A 23 -4.97 -14.19 -2.89
CA ARG A 23 -6.05 -15.14 -2.64
C ARG A 23 -6.23 -15.43 -1.14
N SER A 24 -5.12 -15.65 -0.45
CA SER A 24 -5.15 -15.93 0.98
C SER A 24 -5.64 -14.75 1.84
N VAL A 25 -5.52 -13.53 1.33
CA VAL A 25 -6.09 -12.32 1.96
C VAL A 25 -7.57 -12.25 1.62
N LEU A 26 -7.94 -12.45 0.35
CA LEU A 26 -9.33 -12.39 -0.14
C LEU A 26 -10.25 -13.43 0.50
N GLU A 27 -9.78 -14.67 0.65
CA GLU A 27 -10.62 -15.80 1.12
C GLU A 27 -11.13 -15.66 2.56
N ARG A 28 -10.56 -14.78 3.35
CA ARG A 28 -10.93 -14.62 4.77
C ARG A 28 -11.92 -13.51 5.05
N HIS A 29 -12.24 -12.67 4.08
CA HIS A 29 -13.14 -11.56 4.32
C HIS A 29 -14.17 -11.42 3.18
N PRO A 30 -15.46 -11.64 3.45
CA PRO A 30 -16.51 -11.67 2.42
C PRO A 30 -16.69 -10.33 1.68
N ASN A 31 -16.19 -9.23 2.25
CA ASN A 31 -16.28 -7.90 1.67
C ASN A 31 -14.99 -7.45 0.96
N ALA A 32 -14.00 -8.36 0.84
CA ALA A 32 -12.76 -8.06 0.13
C ALA A 32 -12.89 -8.37 -1.36
N PHE A 33 -12.28 -7.53 -2.20
CA PHE A 33 -12.14 -7.75 -3.64
C PHE A 33 -10.82 -7.20 -4.16
N LEU A 34 -10.33 -7.78 -5.25
CA LEU A 34 -9.02 -7.46 -5.80
C LEU A 34 -9.13 -6.39 -6.88
N ILE A 35 -8.29 -5.36 -6.77
CA ILE A 35 -7.99 -4.39 -7.81
C ILE A 35 -6.57 -4.65 -8.30
N THR A 36 -6.41 -4.92 -9.59
CA THR A 36 -5.10 -5.17 -10.16
C THR A 36 -4.65 -3.98 -11.00
N LEU A 37 -3.55 -3.35 -10.63
CA LEU A 37 -2.85 -2.37 -11.48
C LEU A 37 -2.15 -3.06 -12.67
N ALA A 38 -2.33 -4.38 -12.83
CA ALA A 38 -1.62 -5.22 -13.79
C ALA A 38 -1.86 -4.86 -15.25
N HIS A 39 -3.02 -4.27 -15.60
CA HIS A 39 -3.31 -3.81 -16.94
C HIS A 39 -2.50 -2.57 -17.33
N PHE A 40 -2.07 -1.79 -16.37
CA PHE A 40 -1.40 -0.51 -16.56
C PHE A 40 0.06 -0.58 -16.13
N GLY A 41 0.33 -1.31 -15.09
CA GLY A 41 1.64 -1.69 -14.60
C GLY A 41 2.60 -0.51 -14.51
N VAL A 42 3.84 -0.81 -14.89
CA VAL A 42 4.90 0.20 -14.99
C VAL A 42 4.69 1.19 -16.12
N ALA A 43 3.82 0.89 -17.09
CA ALA A 43 3.60 1.69 -18.30
C ALA A 43 2.62 2.86 -18.11
N MET A 44 1.95 2.96 -16.94
CA MET A 44 1.03 4.05 -16.64
C MET A 44 1.52 4.87 -15.44
N PRO A 45 1.44 6.20 -15.50
CA PRO A 45 1.64 7.06 -14.34
C PRO A 45 0.67 6.72 -13.22
N LEU A 46 1.14 6.78 -11.96
CA LEU A 46 0.30 6.51 -10.79
C LEU A 46 -0.88 7.49 -10.68
N GLU A 47 -0.69 8.72 -11.10
CA GLU A 47 -1.78 9.71 -11.17
C GLU A 47 -2.93 9.24 -12.07
N ARG A 48 -2.62 8.67 -13.23
CA ARG A 48 -3.65 8.14 -14.14
C ARG A 48 -4.30 6.84 -13.67
N SER A 49 -3.65 6.11 -12.77
CA SER A 49 -4.24 4.89 -12.20
C SER A 49 -5.46 5.17 -11.30
N GLN A 50 -5.64 6.42 -10.86
CA GLN A 50 -6.71 6.81 -9.95
C GLN A 50 -8.11 6.59 -10.55
N GLU A 51 -8.31 6.93 -11.83
CA GLU A 51 -9.59 6.71 -12.53
C GLU A 51 -9.94 5.23 -12.60
N HIS A 52 -8.95 4.36 -12.82
CA HIS A 52 -9.16 2.91 -12.88
C HIS A 52 -9.44 2.33 -11.50
N ILE A 53 -8.71 2.78 -10.47
CA ILE A 53 -8.98 2.37 -9.09
C ILE A 53 -10.40 2.77 -8.71
N HIS A 54 -10.83 3.97 -9.07
CA HIS A 54 -12.18 4.43 -8.82
C HIS A 54 -13.21 3.53 -9.51
N ALA A 55 -13.06 3.28 -10.81
CA ALA A 55 -13.97 2.42 -11.56
C ALA A 55 -14.05 1.00 -10.99
N ASP A 56 -12.90 0.40 -10.62
CA ASP A 56 -12.84 -0.94 -10.04
C ASP A 56 -13.46 -0.98 -8.63
N ILE A 57 -13.30 0.08 -7.82
CA ILE A 57 -13.99 0.20 -6.52
C ILE A 57 -15.51 0.24 -6.74
N GLN A 58 -16.00 1.07 -7.66
CA GLN A 58 -17.43 1.16 -7.96
C GLN A 58 -17.99 -0.19 -8.41
N ALA A 59 -17.31 -0.85 -9.35
CA ALA A 59 -17.72 -2.18 -9.83
C ALA A 59 -17.73 -3.23 -8.71
N GLY A 60 -16.73 -3.20 -7.83
CA GLY A 60 -16.64 -4.10 -6.67
C GLY A 60 -17.74 -3.86 -5.63
N LEU A 61 -18.11 -2.61 -5.39
CA LEU A 61 -19.21 -2.24 -4.51
C LEU A 61 -20.55 -2.69 -5.10
N GLU A 62 -20.79 -2.43 -6.38
CA GLU A 62 -21.99 -2.85 -7.09
C GLU A 62 -22.15 -4.38 -7.08
N ALA A 63 -21.07 -5.12 -7.35
CA ALA A 63 -21.06 -6.59 -7.28
C ALA A 63 -21.40 -7.13 -5.88
N GLN A 64 -21.19 -6.35 -4.83
CA GLN A 64 -21.57 -6.66 -3.45
C GLN A 64 -22.96 -6.09 -3.06
N GLY A 65 -23.70 -5.49 -4.00
CA GLY A 65 -24.99 -4.87 -3.75
C GLY A 65 -24.91 -3.63 -2.84
N ARG A 66 -23.82 -2.86 -2.92
CA ARG A 66 -23.57 -1.66 -2.13
C ARG A 66 -23.69 -0.39 -2.95
N ASP A 67 -24.00 0.70 -2.28
CA ASP A 67 -24.02 2.02 -2.91
C ASP A 67 -22.61 2.47 -3.31
N PRO A 68 -22.47 3.24 -4.41
CA PRO A 68 -21.17 3.77 -4.88
C PRO A 68 -20.40 4.57 -3.83
N GLY A 69 -21.10 5.28 -2.94
CA GLY A 69 -20.50 6.05 -1.83
C GLY A 69 -20.23 5.24 -0.56
N SER A 70 -20.41 3.91 -0.57
CA SER A 70 -20.19 3.08 0.62
C SER A 70 -18.76 3.22 1.15
N PRO A 71 -18.56 3.24 2.49
CA PRO A 71 -17.24 3.37 3.08
C PRO A 71 -16.35 2.17 2.75
N VAL A 72 -15.07 2.46 2.47
CA VAL A 72 -14.04 1.47 2.14
C VAL A 72 -12.82 1.59 3.04
N VAL A 73 -12.14 0.46 3.26
CA VAL A 73 -10.77 0.39 3.77
C VAL A 73 -9.88 -0.16 2.67
N LEU A 74 -8.93 0.64 2.21
CA LEU A 74 -8.00 0.22 1.16
C LEU A 74 -6.84 -0.58 1.75
N VAL A 75 -6.49 -1.70 1.13
CA VAL A 75 -5.27 -2.45 1.42
C VAL A 75 -4.40 -2.41 0.17
N GLY A 76 -3.29 -1.70 0.22
CA GLY A 76 -2.39 -1.53 -0.93
C GLY A 76 -1.04 -2.20 -0.72
N HIS A 77 -0.58 -3.01 -1.67
CA HIS A 77 0.73 -3.65 -1.62
C HIS A 77 1.70 -3.01 -2.61
N SER A 78 2.92 -2.70 -2.17
CA SER A 78 3.98 -2.17 -3.04
C SER A 78 3.54 -0.86 -3.73
N GLN A 79 3.63 -0.75 -5.04
CA GLN A 79 3.09 0.37 -5.82
C GLN A 79 1.59 0.60 -5.54
N GLY A 80 0.83 -0.46 -5.29
CA GLY A 80 -0.59 -0.37 -4.91
C GLY A 80 -0.81 0.38 -3.60
N GLY A 81 0.16 0.37 -2.68
CA GLY A 81 0.14 1.18 -1.46
C GLY A 81 0.20 2.67 -1.77
N LEU A 82 1.13 3.11 -2.62
CA LEU A 82 1.22 4.51 -3.05
C LEU A 82 -0.04 4.96 -3.80
N ALA A 83 -0.55 4.11 -4.70
CA ALA A 83 -1.78 4.39 -5.43
C ALA A 83 -3.00 4.50 -4.51
N SER A 84 -3.10 3.64 -3.48
CA SER A 84 -4.16 3.68 -2.45
C SER A 84 -4.09 4.95 -1.60
N LEU A 85 -2.88 5.39 -1.22
CA LEU A 85 -2.68 6.64 -0.49
C LEU A 85 -3.13 7.84 -1.32
N ARG A 86 -2.75 7.90 -2.61
CA ARG A 86 -3.20 8.99 -3.50
C ARG A 86 -4.71 9.00 -3.63
N TYR A 87 -5.31 7.83 -3.88
CA TYR A 87 -6.77 7.70 -3.96
C TYR A 87 -7.48 8.18 -2.68
N ALA A 88 -6.94 7.82 -1.52
CA ALA A 88 -7.52 8.19 -0.24
C ALA A 88 -7.48 9.70 0.02
N VAL A 89 -6.39 10.37 -0.36
CA VAL A 89 -6.28 11.85 -0.27
C VAL A 89 -7.40 12.54 -1.07
N ASP A 90 -7.70 12.02 -2.26
CA ASP A 90 -8.71 12.61 -3.14
C ASP A 90 -10.16 12.19 -2.79
N ASN A 91 -10.33 11.10 -2.01
CA ASN A 91 -11.63 10.49 -1.71
C ASN A 91 -11.85 10.27 -0.19
N GLN A 92 -11.53 11.28 0.63
CA GLN A 92 -11.54 11.19 2.10
C GLN A 92 -12.90 10.84 2.70
N ASP A 93 -13.99 11.21 2.04
CA ASP A 93 -15.35 10.91 2.50
C ASP A 93 -15.68 9.41 2.39
N GLN A 94 -15.16 8.74 1.36
CA GLN A 94 -15.37 7.33 1.11
C GLN A 94 -14.32 6.45 1.82
N VAL A 95 -13.03 6.84 1.74
CA VAL A 95 -11.93 6.05 2.31
C VAL A 95 -11.77 6.33 3.80
N LYS A 96 -12.07 5.34 4.62
CA LYS A 96 -12.00 5.45 6.08
C LYS A 96 -10.63 5.08 6.65
N HIS A 97 -9.86 4.26 5.94
CA HIS A 97 -8.50 3.90 6.32
C HIS A 97 -7.72 3.34 5.13
N VAL A 98 -6.40 3.49 5.16
CA VAL A 98 -5.46 2.86 4.23
C VAL A 98 -4.49 1.99 5.01
N ILE A 99 -4.38 0.72 4.62
CA ILE A 99 -3.33 -0.17 5.09
C ILE A 99 -2.33 -0.33 3.94
N SER A 100 -1.20 0.33 4.06
CA SER A 100 -0.10 0.29 3.08
C SER A 100 0.89 -0.78 3.48
N VAL A 101 1.20 -1.72 2.58
CA VAL A 101 2.11 -2.84 2.84
C VAL A 101 3.26 -2.80 1.86
N GLY A 102 4.48 -2.67 2.33
CA GLY A 102 5.69 -2.67 1.52
C GLY A 102 5.70 -1.58 0.43
N ALA A 103 5.13 -0.41 0.68
CA ALA A 103 5.13 0.69 -0.27
C ALA A 103 6.46 1.48 -0.22
N PRO A 104 7.05 1.85 -1.38
CA PRO A 104 8.29 2.61 -1.43
C PRO A 104 8.03 4.11 -1.16
N TRP A 105 7.72 4.45 0.08
CA TRP A 105 7.32 5.80 0.50
C TRP A 105 8.34 6.88 0.14
N ARG A 106 9.62 6.64 0.41
CA ARG A 106 10.72 7.55 0.03
C ARG A 106 11.34 7.21 -1.32
N GLY A 107 10.72 6.33 -2.08
CA GLY A 107 11.20 5.86 -3.37
C GLY A 107 12.01 4.56 -3.31
N SER A 108 12.26 4.01 -4.48
CA SER A 108 13.01 2.76 -4.68
C SER A 108 14.18 2.98 -5.62
N VAL A 109 15.39 2.71 -5.14
CA VAL A 109 16.61 2.74 -5.98
C VAL A 109 16.53 1.72 -7.12
N SER A 110 15.88 0.57 -6.88
CA SER A 110 15.65 -0.43 -7.92
C SER A 110 14.72 0.08 -9.02
N ALA A 111 13.61 0.74 -8.66
CA ALA A 111 12.70 1.38 -9.60
C ALA A 111 13.42 2.46 -10.43
N GLN A 112 14.24 3.29 -9.77
CA GLN A 112 15.03 4.33 -10.43
C GLN A 112 16.04 3.75 -11.43
N ARG A 113 16.74 2.66 -11.07
CA ARG A 113 17.71 2.02 -11.98
C ARG A 113 17.04 1.43 -13.21
N ILE A 114 15.91 0.75 -13.03
CA ILE A 114 15.13 0.15 -14.12
C ILE A 114 14.56 1.25 -15.01
N SER A 115 13.99 2.31 -14.45
CA SER A 115 13.47 3.45 -15.20
C SER A 115 14.56 4.12 -16.05
N ARG A 116 15.75 4.36 -15.47
CA ARG A 116 16.91 4.93 -16.20
C ARG A 116 17.38 4.03 -17.33
N LEU A 117 17.37 2.70 -17.17
CA LEU A 117 17.78 1.77 -18.22
C LEU A 117 16.88 1.87 -19.46
N PHE A 118 15.57 2.13 -19.27
CA PHE A 118 14.62 2.27 -20.37
C PHE A 118 14.56 3.72 -20.93
N SER A 119 14.96 4.72 -20.17
CA SER A 119 14.93 6.13 -20.60
C SER A 119 15.94 6.47 -21.72
N TRP A 120 17.00 5.66 -21.89
CA TRP A 120 18.00 5.85 -22.95
C TRP A 120 17.40 5.77 -24.37
N THR A 121 16.19 5.16 -24.50
CA THR A 121 15.45 5.10 -25.78
C THR A 121 14.75 6.40 -26.15
N GLY A 122 14.85 7.45 -25.32
CA GLY A 122 14.14 8.72 -25.50
C GLY A 122 12.62 8.64 -25.21
N ARG A 123 12.12 7.47 -24.80
CA ARG A 123 10.71 7.24 -24.41
C ARG A 123 10.65 6.79 -22.96
N ASN A 124 9.80 7.42 -22.15
CA ASN A 124 9.50 6.90 -20.84
C ASN A 124 8.52 5.73 -20.98
N LEU A 125 9.08 4.52 -21.12
CA LEU A 125 8.30 3.28 -21.22
C LEU A 125 7.82 2.74 -19.88
N THR A 126 8.27 3.36 -18.76
CA THR A 126 7.98 2.94 -17.40
C THR A 126 7.62 4.11 -16.49
N PRO A 127 6.61 4.93 -16.86
CA PRO A 127 6.26 6.11 -16.04
C PRO A 127 5.87 5.75 -14.60
N GLY A 128 5.19 4.65 -14.37
CA GLY A 128 4.87 4.20 -13.02
C GLY A 128 6.08 3.81 -12.16
N LEU A 129 7.19 3.35 -12.78
CA LEU A 129 8.47 3.18 -12.07
C LEU A 129 9.16 4.53 -11.83
N SER A 130 9.02 5.48 -12.76
CA SER A 130 9.54 6.83 -12.57
C SER A 130 8.85 7.54 -11.42
N ASP A 131 7.54 7.33 -11.23
CA ASP A 131 6.78 7.86 -10.11
C ASP A 131 7.24 7.30 -8.75
N MET A 132 7.77 6.07 -8.73
CA MET A 132 8.35 5.45 -7.53
C MET A 132 9.84 5.79 -7.32
N ALA A 133 10.44 6.63 -8.17
CA ALA A 133 11.81 7.08 -7.97
C ALA A 133 11.88 8.11 -6.84
N GLU A 134 12.97 8.10 -6.08
CA GLU A 134 13.24 9.09 -5.05
C GLU A 134 13.20 10.51 -5.67
N GLY A 135 12.47 11.43 -5.00
CA GLY A 135 12.31 12.81 -5.44
C GLY A 135 11.44 12.99 -6.70
N SER A 136 10.67 11.97 -7.09
CA SER A 136 9.70 12.14 -8.18
C SER A 136 8.64 13.18 -7.84
N THR A 137 8.08 13.82 -8.86
CA THR A 137 6.99 14.79 -8.68
C THR A 137 5.80 14.16 -7.98
N PHE A 138 5.47 12.90 -8.33
CA PHE A 138 4.38 12.15 -7.71
C PHE A 138 4.60 11.96 -6.20
N LEU A 139 5.78 11.45 -5.78
CA LEU A 139 6.07 11.25 -4.36
C LEU A 139 6.12 12.57 -3.60
N THR A 140 6.70 13.62 -4.20
CA THR A 140 6.78 14.94 -3.57
C THR A 140 5.37 15.50 -3.28
N ALA A 141 4.46 15.41 -4.24
CA ALA A 141 3.07 15.82 -4.06
C ALA A 141 2.37 14.95 -3.00
N LEU A 142 2.50 13.62 -3.12
CA LEU A 142 1.88 12.68 -2.18
C LEU A 142 2.35 12.91 -0.73
N HIS A 143 3.64 13.18 -0.50
CA HIS A 143 4.19 13.48 0.83
C HIS A 143 3.56 14.73 1.46
N SER A 144 3.27 15.75 0.65
CA SER A 144 2.58 16.95 1.12
C SER A 144 1.12 16.68 1.47
N ASP A 145 0.43 15.94 0.61
CA ASP A 145 -1.02 15.79 0.67
C ASP A 145 -1.49 14.77 1.71
N VAL A 146 -0.67 13.72 1.94
CA VAL A 146 -1.00 12.60 2.85
C VAL A 146 -1.15 13.02 4.31
N VAL A 147 -0.57 14.16 4.69
CA VAL A 147 -0.69 14.72 6.05
C VAL A 147 -2.16 14.91 6.44
N SER A 148 -3.04 15.20 5.46
CA SER A 148 -4.47 15.40 5.69
C SER A 148 -5.24 14.15 6.12
N ILE A 149 -4.65 12.96 5.95
CA ILE A 149 -5.23 11.65 6.26
C ILE A 149 -4.32 10.78 7.15
N ALA A 150 -3.28 11.36 7.74
CA ALA A 150 -2.22 10.63 8.43
C ALA A 150 -2.74 9.70 9.54
N ASP A 151 -3.74 10.13 10.31
CA ASP A 151 -4.42 9.36 11.36
C ASP A 151 -5.25 8.17 10.85
N ARG A 152 -5.41 8.07 9.52
CA ARG A 152 -6.13 6.99 8.84
C ARG A 152 -5.18 6.07 8.07
N ILE A 153 -3.90 6.03 8.43
CA ILE A 153 -2.90 5.22 7.73
C ILE A 153 -2.23 4.25 8.70
N THR A 154 -2.23 2.97 8.34
CA THR A 154 -1.33 1.96 8.91
C THR A 154 -0.35 1.52 7.84
N ASN A 155 0.93 1.73 8.07
CA ASN A 155 2.02 1.39 7.16
C ASN A 155 2.78 0.16 7.69
N ILE A 156 2.78 -0.92 6.95
CA ILE A 156 3.48 -2.17 7.29
C ILE A 156 4.68 -2.32 6.36
N TYR A 157 5.88 -2.49 6.89
CA TYR A 157 7.11 -2.62 6.10
C TYR A 157 8.11 -3.59 6.75
N SER A 158 9.06 -4.11 5.96
CA SER A 158 9.95 -5.20 6.38
C SER A 158 11.42 -4.79 6.34
N THR A 159 12.24 -5.29 7.30
CA THR A 159 13.70 -5.25 7.20
C THR A 159 14.26 -6.14 6.09
N HIS A 160 13.46 -7.09 5.60
CA HIS A 160 13.85 -8.06 4.56
C HIS A 160 13.41 -7.64 3.15
N GLU A 161 13.26 -6.32 2.95
CA GLU A 161 12.96 -5.76 1.64
C GLU A 161 14.07 -6.00 0.62
N LEU A 162 13.70 -6.51 -0.56
CA LEU A 162 14.62 -6.69 -1.68
C LEU A 162 14.44 -5.61 -2.75
N PHE A 163 13.24 -5.06 -2.88
CA PHE A 163 12.89 -4.07 -3.90
C PHE A 163 12.99 -2.64 -3.39
N ILE A 164 12.82 -2.43 -2.08
CA ILE A 164 12.92 -1.12 -1.44
C ILE A 164 14.22 -1.09 -0.63
N GLN A 165 15.25 -0.48 -1.20
CA GLN A 165 16.55 -0.38 -0.56
C GLN A 165 17.00 1.09 -0.47
N PRO A 166 17.43 1.52 0.71
CA PRO A 166 17.38 0.82 2.01
C PRO A 166 15.94 0.61 2.48
N TYR A 167 15.68 -0.43 3.29
CA TYR A 167 14.33 -0.76 3.75
C TYR A 167 13.61 0.39 4.47
N ILE A 168 14.37 1.30 5.06
CA ILE A 168 13.87 2.49 5.74
C ILE A 168 13.12 3.45 4.79
N ASN A 169 13.32 3.31 3.48
CA ASN A 169 12.56 4.07 2.48
C ASN A 169 11.08 3.67 2.43
N ALA A 170 10.70 2.57 3.08
CA ALA A 170 9.30 2.20 3.25
C ALA A 170 8.66 2.76 4.54
N HIS A 171 9.45 3.30 5.48
CA HIS A 171 8.94 3.96 6.67
C HIS A 171 8.28 5.30 6.32
N MET A 172 7.09 5.55 6.84
CA MET A 172 6.35 6.80 6.66
C MET A 172 6.60 7.73 7.85
N ASP A 173 7.46 8.71 7.68
CA ASP A 173 7.81 9.72 8.69
C ASP A 173 6.79 10.88 8.75
N VAL A 174 5.52 10.53 8.79
CA VAL A 174 4.40 11.49 8.85
C VAL A 174 3.72 11.34 10.22
N PRO A 175 3.69 12.39 11.04
CA PRO A 175 3.03 12.34 12.35
C PRO A 175 1.56 11.94 12.22
N GLY A 176 1.15 10.94 12.98
CA GLY A 176 -0.19 10.36 12.94
C GLY A 176 -0.30 9.04 12.17
N VAL A 177 0.68 8.71 11.33
CA VAL A 177 0.74 7.40 10.66
C VAL A 177 1.19 6.33 11.66
N GLU A 178 0.46 5.22 11.74
CA GLU A 178 0.87 4.03 12.47
C GLU A 178 1.86 3.21 11.63
N ASN A 179 3.12 3.14 12.06
CA ASN A 179 4.16 2.35 11.41
C ASN A 179 4.36 0.99 12.11
N VAL A 180 4.28 -0.11 11.36
CA VAL A 180 4.45 -1.48 11.84
C VAL A 180 5.63 -2.13 11.12
N LEU A 181 6.69 -2.46 11.87
CA LEU A 181 7.91 -3.04 11.31
C LEU A 181 7.89 -4.57 11.37
N ILE A 182 8.08 -5.24 10.23
CA ILE A 182 8.34 -6.68 10.18
C ILE A 182 9.84 -6.91 10.33
N ALA A 183 10.25 -7.58 11.40
CA ALA A 183 11.65 -7.83 11.70
C ALA A 183 11.82 -9.02 12.64
N THR A 184 13.01 -9.63 12.66
CA THR A 184 13.40 -10.48 13.79
C THR A 184 13.68 -9.62 15.00
N GLU A 185 13.65 -10.18 16.20
CA GLU A 185 13.93 -9.48 17.46
C GLU A 185 15.28 -8.75 17.43
N GLY A 186 16.31 -9.38 16.85
CA GLY A 186 17.64 -8.78 16.72
C GLY A 186 17.69 -7.60 15.75
N GLU A 187 16.94 -7.67 14.66
CA GLU A 187 16.83 -6.60 13.67
C GLU A 187 16.00 -5.43 14.19
N TYR A 188 14.92 -5.72 14.90
CA TYR A 188 14.10 -4.70 15.55
C TYR A 188 14.92 -3.88 16.55
N ARG A 189 15.70 -4.54 17.44
CA ARG A 189 16.61 -3.86 18.37
C ARG A 189 17.69 -3.07 17.64
N ARG A 190 18.17 -3.55 16.50
CA ARG A 190 19.16 -2.83 15.67
C ARG A 190 18.52 -1.59 15.03
N HIS A 191 17.28 -1.72 14.51
CA HIS A 191 16.51 -0.62 13.95
C HIS A 191 16.33 0.51 14.97
N LEU A 192 15.87 0.21 16.18
CA LEU A 192 15.68 1.19 17.25
C LEU A 192 16.97 1.94 17.64
N ARG A 193 18.13 1.26 17.54
CA ARG A 193 19.42 1.91 17.81
C ARG A 193 19.93 2.74 16.64
N ALA A 194 19.68 2.31 15.42
CA ALA A 194 20.18 2.98 14.21
C ALA A 194 19.29 4.15 13.78
N PHE A 195 17.99 4.08 14.06
CA PHE A 195 16.97 5.05 13.63
C PHE A 195 16.00 5.35 14.77
N PRO A 196 16.44 5.90 15.91
CA PRO A 196 15.58 6.16 17.06
C PRO A 196 14.44 7.14 16.75
N GLU A 197 14.66 8.06 15.81
CA GLU A 197 13.67 9.03 15.34
C GLU A 197 12.63 8.44 14.38
N LEU A 198 12.88 7.24 13.86
CA LEU A 198 11.99 6.49 12.97
C LEU A 198 11.54 5.17 13.62
N ALA A 199 11.40 5.18 14.94
CA ALA A 199 10.90 4.01 15.66
C ALA A 199 9.51 3.65 15.16
N ALA A 200 9.28 2.34 14.91
CA ALA A 200 7.96 1.86 14.56
C ALA A 200 7.08 1.79 15.82
N ASP A 201 5.78 2.07 15.65
CA ASP A 201 4.78 2.06 16.72
C ASP A 201 4.51 0.63 17.22
N ASP A 202 4.65 -0.36 16.31
CA ASP A 202 4.47 -1.77 16.60
C ASP A 202 5.38 -2.63 15.71
N HIS A 203 5.50 -3.93 16.00
CA HIS A 203 6.27 -4.83 15.18
C HIS A 203 5.65 -6.22 15.04
N ILE A 204 5.95 -6.85 13.89
CA ILE A 204 5.60 -8.23 13.58
C ILE A 204 6.90 -9.05 13.56
N LEU A 205 6.98 -10.08 14.40
CA LEU A 205 8.15 -10.95 14.45
C LEU A 205 8.19 -11.87 13.23
N GLY A 206 9.26 -11.79 12.44
CA GLY A 206 9.45 -12.69 11.30
C GLY A 206 10.49 -12.21 10.30
N ARG A 207 10.85 -13.15 9.40
CA ARG A 207 11.65 -12.91 8.20
C ARG A 207 10.73 -12.96 6.98
N ILE A 208 10.03 -11.87 6.73
CA ILE A 208 9.03 -11.80 5.67
C ILE A 208 9.55 -10.84 4.60
N THR A 209 9.76 -11.37 3.41
CA THR A 209 10.22 -10.58 2.25
C THR A 209 9.04 -9.89 1.57
N HIS A 210 9.31 -8.91 0.73
CA HIS A 210 8.32 -8.15 -0.03
C HIS A 210 7.22 -9.00 -0.69
N LEU A 211 7.59 -10.10 -1.35
CA LEU A 211 6.63 -10.99 -1.98
C LEU A 211 5.86 -11.87 -0.98
N GLY A 212 6.41 -12.04 0.23
CA GLY A 212 5.80 -12.82 1.30
C GLY A 212 4.83 -12.04 2.18
N GLU A 213 4.88 -10.71 2.18
CA GLU A 213 4.10 -9.86 3.10
C GLU A 213 2.62 -10.19 3.04
N MET A 214 2.01 -10.18 1.87
CA MET A 214 0.57 -10.44 1.72
C MET A 214 0.17 -11.90 1.96
N SER A 215 1.10 -12.84 1.90
CA SER A 215 0.85 -14.26 2.16
C SER A 215 1.14 -14.69 3.60
N SER A 216 1.85 -13.86 4.39
CA SER A 216 2.15 -14.15 5.79
C SER A 216 0.88 -14.15 6.64
N PRO A 217 0.68 -15.20 7.47
CA PRO A 217 -0.43 -15.25 8.42
C PRO A 217 -0.41 -14.08 9.42
N GLU A 218 0.77 -13.66 9.87
CA GLU A 218 0.97 -12.60 10.86
C GLU A 218 0.57 -11.25 10.28
N VAL A 219 1.04 -10.93 9.07
CA VAL A 219 0.68 -9.69 8.36
C VAL A 219 -0.82 -9.66 8.08
N ARG A 220 -1.39 -10.77 7.59
CA ARG A 220 -2.83 -10.87 7.35
C ARG A 220 -3.65 -10.67 8.62
N SER A 221 -3.23 -11.28 9.73
CA SER A 221 -3.89 -11.09 11.03
C SER A 221 -3.90 -9.60 11.42
N ARG A 222 -2.80 -8.89 11.21
CA ARG A 222 -2.70 -7.45 11.48
C ARG A 222 -3.61 -6.63 10.58
N ILE A 223 -3.64 -6.95 9.28
CA ILE A 223 -4.53 -6.30 8.30
C ILE A 223 -5.99 -6.44 8.74
N TRP A 224 -6.44 -7.66 9.04
CA TRP A 224 -7.84 -7.91 9.40
C TRP A 224 -8.23 -7.33 10.76
N ALA A 225 -7.34 -7.36 11.73
CA ALA A 225 -7.57 -6.69 13.02
C ALA A 225 -7.81 -5.18 12.83
N LYS A 226 -7.04 -4.52 11.94
CA LYS A 226 -7.25 -3.10 11.64
C LYS A 226 -8.54 -2.85 10.87
N VAL A 227 -8.88 -3.71 9.92
CA VAL A 227 -10.17 -3.61 9.19
C VAL A 227 -11.35 -3.75 10.15
N ASP A 228 -11.30 -4.68 11.09
CA ASP A 228 -12.35 -4.86 12.10
C ASP A 228 -12.47 -3.64 13.01
N GLU A 229 -11.34 -3.09 13.49
CA GLU A 229 -11.29 -1.86 14.28
C GLU A 229 -11.98 -0.70 13.56
N VAL A 230 -11.60 -0.45 12.29
CA VAL A 230 -12.18 0.63 11.47
C VAL A 230 -13.66 0.38 11.20
N THR A 231 -14.06 -0.88 10.95
CA THR A 231 -15.47 -1.25 10.77
C THR A 231 -16.30 -0.86 11.98
N GLU A 232 -15.79 -1.12 13.18
CA GLU A 232 -16.51 -0.76 14.42
C GLU A 232 -16.56 0.76 14.63
N ARG A 233 -15.51 1.52 14.29
CA ARG A 233 -15.54 3.00 14.31
C ARG A 233 -16.61 3.54 13.36
N VAL A 234 -16.63 3.09 12.11
CA VAL A 234 -17.63 3.49 11.12
C VAL A 234 -19.06 3.16 11.58
N ARG A 235 -19.28 2.02 12.25
CA ARG A 235 -20.60 1.67 12.81
C ARG A 235 -21.04 2.63 13.91
N ARG A 236 -20.10 3.17 14.68
CA ARG A 236 -20.37 4.16 15.73
C ARG A 236 -20.54 5.58 15.20
N GLY A 237 -20.31 5.81 13.90
CA GLY A 237 -20.38 7.12 13.28
C GLY A 237 -19.14 8.01 13.52
N GLU A 238 -17.99 7.37 13.80
CA GLU A 238 -16.70 8.00 14.05
C GLU A 238 -15.87 8.10 12.75
#